data_06834981d1b226c7531a01498b9ace4b
#
_entry.id   06834981d1b226c7531a01498b9ace4b
#
_cell.length_a   1.000
_cell.length_b   1.000
_cell.length_c   1.000
_cell.angle_alpha   90.00
_cell.angle_beta   90.00
_cell.angle_gamma   90.00
#
_symmetry.space_group_name_H-M   'P 1'
#
loop_
_entity.id
_entity.type
_entity.pdbx_description
1 polymer ?
#
loop_
_entity_poly.entity_id
_entity_poly.type
_entity_poly.pdbx_seq_one_letter_code
_entity_poly.pdbx_strand_id
1 'polypeptide(L)'
;YRTREEEAEWRKRDPIKILKEDLITVGMLEESEFETMAATVKAKLEKAMQYSNASTPPDPSELETDVYAPTHITIRDIEDEKVLREKVKTDASMRQLSYGEAIVEALREEMKRDPKVFLLGEDIGLYGGSYGATRGLFAEFGEWRVIDTPISEAAIGGAAVGAAMAGMRPVAEIMYV
;
A
#
# COMPACT_ATOMS: atom_id res chain seq x y z
N TYR A 1 -15.57 -4.40 6.15
CA TYR A 1 -14.44 -3.68 6.72
C TYR A 1 -14.95 -2.71 7.79
N ARG A 2 -15.65 -1.62 7.46
CA ARG A 2 -16.29 -0.73 8.45
C ARG A 2 -17.78 -0.95 8.47
N THR A 3 -18.41 -0.82 9.65
CA THR A 3 -19.87 -0.84 9.74
C THR A 3 -20.44 0.52 9.31
N ARG A 4 -21.73 0.55 8.94
CA ARG A 4 -22.41 1.81 8.61
C ARG A 4 -22.54 2.74 9.82
N GLU A 5 -22.63 2.16 11.00
CA GLU A 5 -22.69 2.87 12.28
C GLU A 5 -21.35 3.56 12.57
N GLU A 6 -20.25 2.84 12.38
CA GLU A 6 -18.89 3.39 12.53
C GLU A 6 -18.64 4.52 11.54
N GLU A 7 -19.02 4.34 10.28
CA GLU A 7 -18.91 5.39 9.27
C GLU A 7 -19.72 6.64 9.64
N ALA A 8 -20.93 6.47 10.17
CA ALA A 8 -21.78 7.58 10.60
C ALA A 8 -21.16 8.35 11.77
N GLU A 9 -20.51 7.67 12.72
CA GLU A 9 -19.80 8.33 13.82
C GLU A 9 -18.60 9.13 13.33
N TRP A 10 -17.81 8.59 12.41
CA TRP A 10 -16.67 9.33 11.83
C TRP A 10 -17.13 10.54 11.02
N ARG A 11 -18.26 10.47 10.30
CA ARG A 11 -18.83 11.61 9.56
C ARG A 11 -19.24 12.78 10.47
N LYS A 12 -19.59 12.52 11.73
CA LYS A 12 -19.85 13.59 12.71
C LYS A 12 -18.58 14.35 13.10
N ARG A 13 -17.42 13.73 12.92
CA ARG A 13 -16.11 14.27 13.24
C ARG A 13 -15.33 14.74 12.00
N ASP A 14 -16.03 15.02 10.91
CA ASP A 14 -15.45 15.56 9.68
C ASP A 14 -14.70 16.88 9.99
N PRO A 15 -13.39 16.94 9.79
CA PRO A 15 -12.58 18.10 10.14
C PRO A 15 -12.96 19.35 9.33
N ILE A 16 -13.43 19.19 8.09
CA ILE A 16 -13.87 20.32 7.26
C ILE A 16 -15.13 20.95 7.87
N LYS A 17 -16.07 20.11 8.31
CA LYS A 17 -17.31 20.58 8.93
C LYS A 17 -17.05 21.28 10.25
N ILE A 18 -16.24 20.68 11.11
CA ILE A 18 -15.87 21.26 12.41
C ILE A 18 -15.17 22.60 12.23
N LEU A 19 -14.14 22.66 11.38
CA LEU A 19 -13.40 23.89 11.13
C LEU A 19 -14.27 25.00 10.53
N LYS A 20 -15.19 24.64 9.60
CA LYS A 20 -16.17 25.56 9.07
C LYS A 20 -17.01 26.20 10.18
N GLU A 21 -17.61 25.36 11.05
CA GLU A 21 -18.46 25.80 12.15
C GLU A 21 -17.69 26.70 13.13
N ASP A 22 -16.45 26.35 13.45
CA ASP A 22 -15.57 27.14 14.32
C ASP A 22 -15.27 28.52 13.71
N LEU A 23 -14.87 28.58 12.44
CA LEU A 23 -14.53 29.83 11.76
C LEU A 23 -15.74 30.76 11.60
N ILE A 24 -16.92 30.22 11.35
CA ILE A 24 -18.15 31.00 11.31
C ILE A 24 -18.50 31.54 12.72
N THR A 25 -18.34 30.71 13.75
CA THR A 25 -18.64 31.10 15.14
C THR A 25 -17.78 32.26 15.61
N VAL A 26 -16.51 32.30 15.21
CA VAL A 26 -15.59 33.39 15.55
C VAL A 26 -15.63 34.57 14.58
N GLY A 27 -16.49 34.53 13.57
CA GLY A 27 -16.67 35.60 12.58
C GLY A 27 -15.52 35.74 11.58
N MET A 28 -14.73 34.69 11.36
CA MET A 28 -13.61 34.68 10.40
C MET A 28 -14.02 34.13 9.02
N LEU A 29 -15.20 33.56 8.89
CA LEU A 29 -15.74 33.00 7.65
C LEU A 29 -17.26 33.22 7.61
N GLU A 30 -17.78 33.59 6.45
CA GLU A 30 -19.22 33.61 6.21
C GLU A 30 -19.65 32.35 5.45
N GLU A 31 -20.92 31.92 5.64
CA GLU A 31 -21.49 30.76 4.95
C GLU A 31 -21.36 30.87 3.42
N SER A 32 -21.63 32.08 2.88
CA SER A 32 -21.55 32.35 1.45
C SER A 32 -20.12 32.24 0.88
N GLU A 33 -19.12 32.56 1.69
CA GLU A 33 -17.72 32.41 1.31
C GLU A 33 -17.33 30.91 1.26
N PHE A 34 -17.78 30.14 2.24
CA PHE A 34 -17.58 28.69 2.22
C PHE A 34 -18.23 28.03 1.02
N GLU A 35 -19.48 28.39 0.71
CA GLU A 35 -20.19 27.86 -0.47
C GLU A 35 -19.44 28.21 -1.77
N THR A 36 -18.92 29.41 -1.88
CA THR A 36 -18.10 29.85 -3.03
C THR A 36 -16.82 29.04 -3.16
N MET A 37 -16.12 28.81 -2.05
CA MET A 37 -14.92 27.95 -2.02
C MET A 37 -15.26 26.50 -2.44
N ALA A 38 -16.31 25.93 -1.87
CA ALA A 38 -16.75 24.59 -2.21
C ALA A 38 -17.12 24.44 -3.69
N ALA A 39 -17.86 25.39 -4.23
CA ALA A 39 -18.19 25.42 -5.65
C ALA A 39 -16.94 25.54 -6.55
N THR A 40 -15.97 26.34 -6.13
CA THR A 40 -14.70 26.50 -6.85
C THR A 40 -13.90 25.21 -6.88
N VAL A 41 -13.80 24.51 -5.74
CA VAL A 41 -13.11 23.21 -5.65
C VAL A 41 -13.83 22.18 -6.52
N LYS A 42 -15.15 22.11 -6.44
CA LYS A 42 -15.95 21.20 -7.27
C LYS A 42 -15.72 21.43 -8.76
N ALA A 43 -15.75 22.67 -9.20
CA ALA A 43 -15.50 23.02 -10.60
C ALA A 43 -14.08 22.66 -11.07
N LYS A 44 -13.06 22.78 -10.19
CA LYS A 44 -11.70 22.33 -10.48
C LYS A 44 -11.62 20.81 -10.65
N LEU A 45 -12.28 20.06 -9.76
CA LEU A 45 -12.34 18.59 -9.83
C LEU A 45 -13.05 18.12 -11.12
N GLU A 46 -14.17 18.74 -11.47
CA GLU A 46 -14.89 18.44 -12.71
C GLU A 46 -14.02 18.66 -13.95
N LYS A 47 -13.26 19.77 -13.99
CA LYS A 47 -12.30 20.03 -15.07
C LYS A 47 -11.16 19.01 -15.10
N ALA A 48 -10.64 18.62 -13.95
CA ALA A 48 -9.59 17.60 -13.87
C ALA A 48 -10.10 16.23 -14.37
N MET A 49 -11.32 15.85 -14.00
CA MET A 49 -11.96 14.64 -14.52
C MET A 49 -12.16 14.68 -16.03
N GLN A 50 -12.64 15.81 -16.55
CA GLN A 50 -12.81 16.00 -18.01
C GLN A 50 -11.48 15.89 -18.75
N TYR A 51 -10.43 16.51 -18.21
CA TYR A 51 -9.09 16.41 -18.74
C TYR A 51 -8.58 14.96 -18.76
N SER A 52 -8.70 14.25 -17.63
CA SER A 52 -8.30 12.86 -17.53
C SER A 52 -9.03 11.96 -18.53
N ASN A 53 -10.37 12.13 -18.64
CA ASN A 53 -11.19 11.34 -19.56
C ASN A 53 -10.91 11.64 -21.04
N ALA A 54 -10.46 12.86 -21.35
CA ALA A 54 -10.11 13.26 -22.71
C ALA A 54 -8.65 12.96 -23.08
N SER A 55 -7.81 12.64 -22.10
CA SER A 55 -6.41 12.30 -22.32
C SER A 55 -6.29 10.95 -23.01
N THR A 56 -5.40 10.85 -23.97
CA THR A 56 -5.05 9.57 -24.58
C THR A 56 -4.30 8.70 -23.58
N PRO A 57 -4.56 7.38 -23.55
CA PRO A 57 -3.71 6.46 -22.78
C PRO A 57 -2.24 6.61 -23.19
N PRO A 58 -1.31 6.33 -22.26
CA PRO A 58 0.11 6.25 -22.58
C PRO A 58 0.37 5.29 -23.75
N ASP A 59 1.41 5.54 -24.52
CA ASP A 59 1.82 4.61 -25.58
C ASP A 59 2.23 3.26 -24.95
N PRO A 60 1.80 2.12 -25.51
CA PRO A 60 2.18 0.81 -24.98
C PRO A 60 3.70 0.59 -24.82
N SER A 61 4.53 1.29 -25.61
CA SER A 61 5.98 1.23 -25.48
C SER A 61 6.48 1.80 -24.14
N GLU A 62 5.71 2.68 -23.48
CA GLU A 62 6.07 3.24 -22.17
C GLU A 62 6.01 2.18 -21.04
N LEU A 63 5.34 1.04 -21.27
CA LEU A 63 5.34 -0.07 -20.32
C LEU A 63 6.73 -0.67 -20.09
N GLU A 64 7.63 -0.52 -21.04
CA GLU A 64 8.98 -1.07 -20.99
C GLU A 64 10.06 0.02 -20.80
N THR A 65 9.69 1.28 -20.99
CA THR A 65 10.59 2.43 -20.80
C THR A 65 10.31 3.09 -19.46
N ASP A 66 11.30 3.73 -18.88
CA ASP A 66 11.23 4.52 -17.63
C ASP A 66 10.79 3.76 -16.35
N VAL A 67 10.64 2.44 -16.40
CA VAL A 67 10.26 1.63 -15.24
C VAL A 67 11.45 1.38 -14.31
N TYR A 68 12.62 1.18 -14.88
CA TYR A 68 13.86 0.92 -14.14
C TYR A 68 15.02 1.76 -14.69
N ALA A 69 15.95 2.12 -13.81
CA ALA A 69 17.24 2.60 -14.27
C ALA A 69 17.89 1.52 -15.14
N PRO A 70 18.71 1.90 -16.14
CA PRO A 70 19.43 0.93 -16.96
C PRO A 70 20.24 -0.01 -16.06
N THR A 71 19.78 -1.25 -15.93
CA THR A 71 20.48 -2.29 -15.18
C THR A 71 21.29 -3.14 -16.15
N HIS A 72 22.55 -3.31 -15.86
CA HIS A 72 23.36 -4.30 -16.57
C HIS A 72 23.03 -5.69 -16.02
N ILE A 73 22.03 -6.35 -16.63
CA ILE A 73 21.77 -7.78 -16.37
C ILE A 73 22.93 -8.55 -17.01
N THR A 74 23.65 -9.31 -16.23
CA THR A 74 24.74 -10.13 -16.75
C THR A 74 24.19 -11.41 -17.39
N ILE A 75 24.89 -11.94 -18.39
CA ILE A 75 24.55 -13.22 -19.03
C ILE A 75 24.44 -14.34 -17.99
N ARG A 76 25.24 -14.27 -16.93
CA ARG A 76 25.24 -15.23 -15.83
C ARG A 76 23.91 -15.26 -15.07
N ASP A 77 23.31 -14.11 -14.81
CA ASP A 77 22.01 -14.02 -14.11
C ASP A 77 20.91 -14.68 -14.91
N ILE A 78 20.95 -14.59 -16.25
CA ILE A 78 19.98 -15.21 -17.16
C ILE A 78 20.17 -16.73 -17.21
N GLU A 79 21.41 -17.20 -17.19
CA GLU A 79 21.73 -18.62 -17.22
C GLU A 79 21.34 -19.31 -15.91
N ASP A 80 21.61 -18.68 -14.76
CA ASP A 80 21.22 -19.17 -13.44
C ASP A 80 19.71 -19.29 -13.31
N GLU A 81 18.96 -18.31 -13.82
CA GLU A 81 17.50 -18.35 -13.84
C GLU A 81 16.94 -19.49 -14.71
N LYS A 82 17.53 -19.73 -15.88
CA LYS A 82 17.14 -20.85 -16.77
C LYS A 82 17.36 -22.20 -16.11
N VAL A 83 18.51 -22.40 -15.48
CA VAL A 83 18.85 -23.63 -14.76
C VAL A 83 17.88 -23.86 -13.60
N LEU A 84 17.52 -22.81 -12.89
CA LEU A 84 16.54 -22.88 -11.79
C LEU A 84 15.15 -23.27 -12.31
N ARG A 85 14.69 -22.66 -13.40
CA ARG A 85 13.38 -22.94 -14.03
C ARG A 85 13.31 -24.39 -14.57
N GLU A 86 14.40 -24.93 -15.09
CA GLU A 86 14.46 -26.32 -15.54
C GLU A 86 14.37 -27.31 -14.39
N LYS A 87 15.09 -27.05 -13.29
CA LYS A 87 15.01 -27.86 -12.07
C LYS A 87 13.60 -27.90 -11.49
N VAL A 88 12.92 -26.76 -11.44
CA VAL A 88 11.54 -26.67 -10.96
C VAL A 88 10.56 -27.45 -11.83
N LYS A 89 10.75 -27.48 -13.15
CA LYS A 89 9.87 -28.23 -14.08
C LYS A 89 10.02 -29.74 -13.97
N THR A 90 11.15 -30.25 -13.49
CA THR A 90 11.46 -31.68 -13.44
C THR A 90 11.13 -32.33 -12.10
N ASP A 91 10.83 -31.56 -11.07
CA ASP A 91 10.51 -32.11 -9.74
C ASP A 91 8.98 -32.30 -9.60
N ALA A 92 8.51 -33.51 -9.84
CA ALA A 92 7.10 -33.90 -9.72
C ALA A 92 6.59 -33.89 -8.24
N SER A 93 7.47 -33.72 -7.25
CA SER A 93 7.12 -33.60 -5.84
C SER A 93 6.75 -32.16 -5.46
N MET A 94 6.97 -31.19 -6.33
CA MET A 94 6.69 -29.78 -6.04
C MET A 94 5.19 -29.50 -5.95
N ARG A 95 4.82 -28.87 -4.85
CA ARG A 95 3.49 -28.37 -4.62
C ARG A 95 3.21 -27.12 -5.46
N GLN A 96 2.07 -27.08 -6.13
CA GLN A 96 1.63 -25.87 -6.82
C GLN A 96 0.98 -24.90 -5.82
N LEU A 97 1.46 -23.67 -5.81
CA LEU A 97 0.96 -22.56 -5.02
C LEU A 97 0.69 -21.36 -5.91
N SER A 98 -0.27 -20.54 -5.54
CA SER A 98 -0.38 -19.21 -6.09
C SER A 98 0.78 -18.33 -5.58
N TYR A 99 1.07 -17.27 -6.30
CA TYR A 99 2.13 -16.33 -5.91
C TYR A 99 1.90 -15.74 -4.50
N GLY A 100 0.64 -15.37 -4.21
CA GLY A 100 0.26 -14.86 -2.89
C GLY A 100 0.47 -15.89 -1.77
N GLU A 101 0.08 -17.15 -2.00
CA GLU A 101 0.29 -18.23 -1.01
C GLU A 101 1.78 -18.46 -0.75
N ALA A 102 2.61 -18.44 -1.78
CA ALA A 102 4.05 -18.59 -1.62
C ALA A 102 4.66 -17.44 -0.79
N ILE A 103 4.21 -16.20 -1.01
CA ILE A 103 4.64 -15.04 -0.21
C ILE A 103 4.23 -15.20 1.25
N VAL A 104 2.96 -15.57 1.51
CA VAL A 104 2.46 -15.78 2.88
C VAL A 104 3.26 -16.86 3.60
N GLU A 105 3.59 -17.96 2.92
CA GLU A 105 4.38 -19.04 3.52
C GLU A 105 5.80 -18.57 3.84
N ALA A 106 6.46 -17.91 2.90
CA ALA A 106 7.81 -17.40 3.11
C ALA A 106 7.86 -16.41 4.28
N LEU A 107 6.92 -15.47 4.36
CA LEU A 107 6.82 -14.54 5.47
C LEU A 107 6.57 -15.26 6.80
N ARG A 108 5.69 -16.25 6.81
CA ARG A 108 5.41 -17.06 8.01
C ARG A 108 6.64 -17.80 8.51
N GLU A 109 7.39 -18.41 7.62
CA GLU A 109 8.63 -19.13 7.95
C GLU A 109 9.68 -18.20 8.52
N GLU A 110 9.90 -17.04 7.88
CA GLU A 110 10.86 -16.05 8.36
C GLU A 110 10.45 -15.45 9.71
N MET A 111 9.18 -15.15 9.91
CA MET A 111 8.68 -14.63 11.19
C MET A 111 8.77 -15.66 12.33
N LYS A 112 8.64 -16.96 12.02
CA LYS A 112 8.87 -18.04 12.99
C LYS A 112 10.35 -18.21 13.32
N ARG A 113 11.19 -18.09 12.30
CA ARG A 113 12.63 -18.28 12.42
C ARG A 113 13.32 -17.16 13.19
N ASP A 114 12.92 -15.91 12.95
CA ASP A 114 13.56 -14.73 13.54
C ASP A 114 12.51 -13.81 14.18
N PRO A 115 12.57 -13.62 15.53
CA PRO A 115 11.66 -12.72 16.23
C PRO A 115 11.82 -11.23 15.84
N LYS A 116 12.89 -10.86 15.16
CA LYS A 116 13.12 -9.49 14.67
C LYS A 116 12.39 -9.19 13.38
N VAL A 117 11.92 -10.20 12.65
CA VAL A 117 11.13 -10.01 11.43
C VAL A 117 9.74 -9.53 11.81
N PHE A 118 9.32 -8.41 11.28
CA PHE A 118 7.97 -7.88 11.42
C PHE A 118 7.52 -7.21 10.14
N LEU A 119 6.22 -7.09 9.95
CA LEU A 119 5.60 -6.48 8.78
C LEU A 119 4.98 -5.15 9.16
N LEU A 120 5.10 -4.17 8.27
CA LEU A 120 4.39 -2.90 8.39
C LEU A 120 3.89 -2.47 7.01
N GLY A 121 2.68 -1.93 6.95
CA GLY A 121 2.07 -1.53 5.69
C GLY A 121 0.57 -1.27 5.83
N GLU A 122 -0.07 -1.02 4.72
CA GLU A 122 -1.47 -0.61 4.66
C GLU A 122 -2.39 -1.83 4.54
N ASP A 123 -3.37 -1.93 5.46
CA ASP A 123 -4.37 -3.01 5.50
C ASP A 123 -3.78 -4.44 5.55
N ILE A 124 -2.57 -4.60 6.05
CA ILE A 124 -1.86 -5.90 6.12
C ILE A 124 -2.25 -6.78 7.32
N GLY A 125 -2.93 -6.19 8.30
CA GLY A 125 -3.35 -6.85 9.54
C GLY A 125 -4.56 -7.77 9.34
N LEU A 126 -5.70 -7.39 9.91
CA LEU A 126 -6.93 -8.19 9.83
C LEU A 126 -7.42 -8.44 8.41
N TYR A 127 -7.25 -7.47 7.53
CA TYR A 127 -7.64 -7.60 6.13
C TYR A 127 -6.73 -8.56 5.34
N GLY A 128 -5.46 -8.65 5.70
CA GLY A 128 -4.49 -9.59 5.12
C GLY A 128 -3.82 -9.11 3.84
N GLY A 129 -3.78 -7.79 3.64
CA GLY A 129 -3.20 -7.16 2.45
C GLY A 129 -4.13 -7.15 1.24
N SER A 130 -4.05 -6.12 0.41
CA SER A 130 -4.90 -5.96 -0.78
C SER A 130 -4.81 -7.14 -1.75
N TYR A 131 -3.67 -7.78 -1.83
CA TYR A 131 -3.42 -8.96 -2.66
C TYR A 131 -3.41 -10.28 -1.87
N GLY A 132 -3.77 -10.23 -0.58
CA GLY A 132 -3.78 -11.39 0.30
C GLY A 132 -2.39 -11.90 0.71
N ALA A 133 -1.35 -11.09 0.51
CA ALA A 133 0.05 -11.48 0.75
C ALA A 133 0.43 -11.59 2.24
N THR A 134 -0.43 -11.13 3.15
CA THR A 134 -0.25 -11.24 4.60
C THR A 134 -1.39 -11.99 5.30
N ARG A 135 -2.25 -12.64 4.54
CA ARG A 135 -3.45 -13.32 5.06
C ARG A 135 -3.14 -14.29 6.17
N GLY A 136 -3.80 -14.10 7.32
CA GLY A 136 -3.68 -14.95 8.49
C GLY A 136 -2.44 -14.69 9.36
N LEU A 137 -1.47 -13.90 8.92
CA LEU A 137 -0.26 -13.61 9.71
C LEU A 137 -0.58 -12.78 10.95
N PHE A 138 -1.53 -11.85 10.87
CA PHE A 138 -1.96 -11.05 12.01
C PHE A 138 -2.53 -11.93 13.16
N ALA A 139 -3.36 -12.91 12.81
CA ALA A 139 -3.93 -13.83 13.80
C ALA A 139 -2.85 -14.72 14.45
N GLU A 140 -1.79 -15.06 13.71
CA GLU A 140 -0.70 -15.92 14.18
C GLU A 140 0.35 -15.17 15.00
N PHE A 141 0.72 -13.94 14.62
CA PHE A 141 1.85 -13.21 15.19
C PHE A 141 1.46 -11.96 15.98
N GLY A 142 0.22 -11.49 15.86
CA GLY A 142 -0.31 -10.36 16.62
C GLY A 142 0.10 -8.98 16.09
N GLU A 143 -0.48 -7.96 16.72
CA GLU A 143 -0.38 -6.54 16.31
C GLU A 143 1.03 -5.95 16.36
N TRP A 144 1.92 -6.50 17.18
CA TRP A 144 3.31 -6.03 17.28
C TRP A 144 4.25 -6.59 16.22
N ARG A 145 3.79 -7.59 15.48
CA ARG A 145 4.56 -8.24 14.42
C ARG A 145 3.96 -8.03 13.02
N VAL A 146 2.68 -7.65 12.96
CA VAL A 146 1.98 -7.29 11.72
C VAL A 146 1.25 -5.99 11.99
N ILE A 147 1.84 -4.90 11.56
CA ILE A 147 1.47 -3.53 11.94
C ILE A 147 0.74 -2.85 10.78
N ASP A 148 -0.56 -2.59 10.97
CA ASP A 148 -1.31 -1.72 10.07
C ASP A 148 -0.85 -0.27 10.22
N THR A 149 -0.60 0.40 9.12
CA THR A 149 -0.25 1.82 9.09
C THR A 149 -1.36 2.63 8.42
N PRO A 150 -1.45 3.93 8.70
CA PRO A 150 -2.15 4.84 7.81
C PRO A 150 -1.51 4.85 6.41
N ILE A 151 -2.24 5.33 5.41
CA ILE A 151 -1.71 5.57 4.06
C ILE A 151 -0.63 6.66 4.14
N SER A 152 0.63 6.23 4.08
CA SER A 152 1.79 7.11 4.28
C SER A 152 3.09 6.42 3.86
N GLU A 153 3.27 6.19 2.58
CA GLU A 153 4.35 5.38 2.00
C GLU A 153 5.75 5.88 2.42
N ALA A 154 5.94 7.21 2.46
CA ALA A 154 7.19 7.80 2.92
C ALA A 154 7.47 7.47 4.41
N ALA A 155 6.43 7.43 5.25
CA ALA A 155 6.57 7.07 6.66
C ALA A 155 6.81 5.56 6.82
N ILE A 156 6.14 4.72 6.02
CA ILE A 156 6.35 3.26 6.01
C ILE A 156 7.81 2.96 5.64
N GLY A 157 8.29 3.55 4.54
CA GLY A 157 9.67 3.40 4.11
C GLY A 157 10.68 3.92 5.14
N GLY A 158 10.44 5.10 5.71
CA GLY A 158 11.28 5.69 6.75
C GLY A 158 11.32 4.86 8.03
N ALA A 159 10.17 4.35 8.48
CA ALA A 159 10.07 3.47 9.65
C ALA A 159 10.81 2.15 9.43
N ALA A 160 10.67 1.55 8.24
CA ALA A 160 11.39 0.34 7.89
C ALA A 160 12.92 0.55 7.90
N VAL A 161 13.41 1.64 7.28
CA VAL A 161 14.84 1.97 7.29
C VAL A 161 15.33 2.18 8.73
N GLY A 162 14.61 2.98 9.53
CA GLY A 162 14.96 3.24 10.93
C GLY A 162 15.01 1.96 11.78
N ALA A 163 14.01 1.10 11.62
CA ALA A 163 13.96 -0.19 12.32
C ALA A 163 15.12 -1.12 11.91
N ALA A 164 15.45 -1.16 10.61
CA ALA A 164 16.58 -1.94 10.12
C ALA A 164 17.92 -1.43 10.69
N MET A 165 18.10 -0.12 10.76
CA MET A 165 19.27 0.51 11.40
C MET A 165 19.36 0.17 12.90
N ALA A 166 18.22 0.00 13.57
CA ALA A 166 18.14 -0.46 14.97
C ALA A 166 18.33 -1.99 15.14
N GLY A 167 18.58 -2.72 14.06
CA GLY A 167 18.84 -4.17 14.09
C GLY A 167 17.61 -5.06 14.00
N MET A 168 16.45 -4.50 13.70
CA MET A 168 15.23 -5.23 13.35
C MET A 168 15.27 -5.68 11.88
N ARG A 169 14.30 -6.50 11.49
CA ARG A 169 14.16 -7.00 10.11
C ARG A 169 12.75 -6.69 9.58
N PRO A 170 12.51 -5.44 9.23
CA PRO A 170 11.21 -5.02 8.71
C PRO A 170 10.96 -5.55 7.30
N VAL A 171 9.72 -5.91 7.04
CA VAL A 171 9.18 -6.10 5.70
C VAL A 171 8.13 -5.01 5.51
N ALA A 172 8.42 -4.04 4.66
CA ALA A 172 7.50 -2.96 4.33
C ALA A 172 6.63 -3.38 3.14
N GLU A 173 5.33 -3.33 3.32
CA GLU A 173 4.38 -3.52 2.23
C GLU A 173 3.92 -2.16 1.74
N ILE A 174 4.07 -1.93 0.44
CA ILE A 174 3.59 -0.72 -0.25
C ILE A 174 2.70 -1.18 -1.39
N MET A 175 1.44 -0.78 -1.32
CA MET A 175 0.39 -1.31 -2.17
C MET A 175 0.55 -0.94 -3.64
N TYR A 176 0.96 0.31 -3.89
CA TYR A 176 1.21 0.86 -5.22
C TYR A 176 2.48 1.71 -5.20
N VAL A 177 3.30 1.57 -6.23
CA VAL A 177 4.53 2.34 -6.47
C VAL A 177 4.50 2.95 -7.85
#